data_ea2f39114bd66490e71e2862a78238a7
#
_entry.id   ea2f39114bd66490e71e2862a78238a7
#
_cell.length_a   1.000
_cell.length_b   1.000
_cell.length_c   1.000
_cell.angle_alpha   90.00
_cell.angle_beta   90.00
_cell.angle_gamma   90.00
#
_symmetry.space_group_name_H-M   'P 1'
#
loop_
_entity.id
_entity.type
_entity.pdbx_description
1 polymer ?
#
loop_
_entity_poly.entity_id
_entity_poly.type
_entity_poly.pdbx_seq_one_letter_code
_entity_poly.pdbx_strand_id
1 'polypeptide(L)'
;MVASGAPHGAATRTKLVVGLGNPGREYDWTPHNLGFHALERLAQDLARLFGSELPFQSPTAFPALRSSAPCLLAWCAQHDAWLVKPLTYMNRSGAAVAPLVRSLGLELSRTLVVYDDLDLEPGRLRMRPHGGAGGHNGVRSILETLGSDAFPRLRIGVGRPRTDAARHVLTALDGDELTHAQIAVAQAAEALAAWIVDADTEGVMTRFHSRWKSMGE
;
A
#
# COMPACT_ATOMS: atom_id res chain seq x y z
N MET A 1 14.73 0.28 -25.57
CA MET A 1 16.03 0.68 -24.99
C MET A 1 15.91 0.55 -23.48
N VAL A 2 16.57 -0.44 -22.92
CA VAL A 2 16.52 -0.75 -21.47
C VAL A 2 17.50 0.20 -20.78
N ALA A 3 17.03 1.05 -19.88
CA ALA A 3 17.87 1.90 -19.07
C ALA A 3 18.70 1.01 -18.12
N SER A 4 19.98 0.93 -18.40
CA SER A 4 20.99 0.27 -17.57
C SER A 4 21.45 1.20 -16.46
N GLY A 5 21.59 0.65 -15.23
CA GLY A 5 22.48 1.15 -14.20
C GLY A 5 21.90 2.17 -13.24
N ALA A 6 21.36 1.70 -12.11
CA ALA A 6 21.27 2.53 -10.92
C ALA A 6 22.67 2.72 -10.33
N PRO A 7 23.12 3.96 -10.01
CA PRO A 7 24.41 4.19 -9.37
C PRO A 7 24.34 3.72 -7.90
N HIS A 8 25.25 2.83 -7.52
CA HIS A 8 25.51 2.49 -6.12
C HIS A 8 26.18 3.71 -5.44
N GLY A 9 25.54 4.28 -4.43
CA GLY A 9 26.20 5.24 -3.54
C GLY A 9 25.52 6.58 -3.28
N ALA A 10 24.42 6.94 -3.98
CA ALA A 10 23.57 8.06 -3.59
C ALA A 10 22.32 7.53 -2.91
N ALA A 11 21.83 8.18 -1.84
CA ALA A 11 20.55 7.85 -1.25
C ALA A 11 19.50 7.79 -2.37
N THR A 12 18.90 6.60 -2.58
CA THR A 12 18.00 6.39 -3.71
C THR A 12 16.76 7.25 -3.54
N ARG A 13 16.39 8.02 -4.56
CA ARG A 13 15.13 8.77 -4.57
C ARG A 13 13.91 7.86 -4.76
N THR A 14 14.15 6.61 -5.11
CA THR A 14 13.14 5.59 -5.38
C THR A 14 12.25 5.38 -4.17
N LYS A 15 10.96 5.21 -4.44
CA LYS A 15 9.92 4.96 -3.44
C LYS A 15 9.27 3.61 -3.69
N LEU A 16 8.75 3.03 -2.62
CA LEU A 16 7.99 1.79 -2.65
C LEU A 16 6.64 2.00 -1.98
N VAL A 17 5.55 1.78 -2.70
CA VAL A 17 4.19 1.78 -2.13
C VAL A 17 3.67 0.35 -2.16
N VAL A 18 3.37 -0.19 -0.99
CA VAL A 18 2.90 -1.57 -0.81
C VAL A 18 1.43 -1.55 -0.44
N GLY A 19 0.57 -2.07 -1.30
CA GLY A 19 -0.82 -2.36 -0.96
C GLY A 19 -0.94 -3.77 -0.42
N LEU A 20 -1.53 -3.95 0.76
CA LEU A 20 -1.77 -5.27 1.31
C LEU A 20 -3.08 -5.86 0.79
N GLY A 21 -3.10 -7.19 0.63
CA GLY A 21 -4.23 -7.97 0.18
C GLY A 21 -3.91 -9.45 0.09
N ASN A 22 -4.94 -10.28 -0.09
CA ASN A 22 -4.85 -11.70 -0.37
C ASN A 22 -5.08 -11.99 -1.86
N PRO A 23 -4.37 -12.95 -2.46
CA PRO A 23 -4.62 -13.37 -3.83
C PRO A 23 -5.90 -14.23 -3.90
N GLY A 24 -6.66 -14.08 -4.97
CA GLY A 24 -7.88 -14.84 -5.25
C GLY A 24 -9.10 -13.95 -5.38
N ARG A 25 -10.02 -14.33 -6.30
CA ARG A 25 -11.26 -13.56 -6.55
C ARG A 25 -12.22 -13.59 -5.37
N GLU A 26 -12.14 -14.59 -4.52
CA GLU A 26 -12.91 -14.74 -3.30
C GLU A 26 -12.62 -13.64 -2.26
N TYR A 27 -11.45 -12.98 -2.38
CA TYR A 27 -11.06 -11.86 -1.51
C TYR A 27 -11.31 -10.49 -2.13
N ASP A 28 -11.90 -10.44 -3.33
CA ASP A 28 -12.20 -9.16 -3.97
C ASP A 28 -13.18 -8.36 -3.11
N TRP A 29 -12.89 -7.06 -2.94
CA TRP A 29 -13.62 -6.16 -2.07
C TRP A 29 -13.84 -6.67 -0.63
N THR A 30 -12.95 -7.51 -0.11
CA THR A 30 -12.86 -7.72 1.33
C THR A 30 -12.07 -6.59 2.00
N PRO A 31 -12.27 -6.29 3.30
CA PRO A 31 -11.43 -5.33 4.04
C PRO A 31 -9.94 -5.53 3.79
N HIS A 32 -9.45 -6.76 3.90
CA HIS A 32 -8.04 -7.08 3.71
C HIS A 32 -7.49 -6.77 2.30
N ASN A 33 -8.34 -6.55 1.29
CA ASN A 33 -7.92 -6.20 -0.07
C ASN A 33 -8.00 -4.70 -0.39
N LEU A 34 -8.41 -3.85 0.55
CA LEU A 34 -8.49 -2.41 0.33
C LEU A 34 -7.13 -1.78 -0.04
N GLY A 35 -6.02 -2.35 0.46
CA GLY A 35 -4.68 -1.95 0.04
C GLY A 35 -4.42 -2.22 -1.44
N PHE A 36 -4.87 -3.36 -1.98
CA PHE A 36 -4.77 -3.67 -3.41
C PHE A 36 -5.58 -2.68 -4.25
N HIS A 37 -6.85 -2.44 -3.87
CA HIS A 37 -7.73 -1.51 -4.58
C HIS A 37 -7.18 -0.08 -4.56
N ALA A 38 -6.57 0.37 -3.45
CA ALA A 38 -5.94 1.68 -3.38
C ALA A 38 -4.78 1.83 -4.38
N LEU A 39 -3.95 0.79 -4.56
CA LEU A 39 -2.88 0.81 -5.56
C LEU A 39 -3.40 0.71 -6.99
N GLU A 40 -4.43 -0.08 -7.24
CA GLU A 40 -5.06 -0.17 -8.56
C GLU A 40 -5.66 1.17 -8.97
N ARG A 41 -6.36 1.83 -8.05
CA ARG A 41 -6.90 3.17 -8.27
C ARG A 41 -5.79 4.20 -8.50
N LEU A 42 -4.73 4.19 -7.70
CA LEU A 42 -3.57 5.04 -7.91
C LEU A 42 -2.95 4.83 -9.30
N ALA A 43 -2.73 3.58 -9.71
CA ALA A 43 -2.17 3.28 -11.03
C ALA A 43 -3.06 3.79 -12.16
N GLN A 44 -4.39 3.65 -12.04
CA GLN A 44 -5.36 4.18 -13.01
C GLN A 44 -5.32 5.71 -13.08
N ASP A 45 -5.29 6.39 -11.93
CA ASP A 45 -5.27 7.86 -11.86
C ASP A 45 -3.96 8.42 -12.45
N LEU A 46 -2.81 7.79 -12.15
CA LEU A 46 -1.52 8.14 -12.74
C LEU A 46 -1.49 7.88 -14.26
N ALA A 47 -2.07 6.76 -14.70
CA ALA A 47 -2.17 6.44 -16.13
C ALA A 47 -2.95 7.51 -16.90
N ARG A 48 -4.06 7.97 -16.34
CA ARG A 48 -4.86 9.09 -16.91
C ARG A 48 -4.07 10.39 -16.93
N LEU A 49 -3.35 10.70 -15.86
CA LEU A 49 -2.59 11.95 -15.73
C LEU A 49 -1.41 12.01 -16.72
N PHE A 50 -0.70 10.91 -16.91
CA PHE A 50 0.52 10.87 -17.73
C PHE A 50 0.31 10.31 -19.14
N GLY A 51 -0.90 9.85 -19.48
CA GLY A 51 -1.21 9.27 -20.78
C GLY A 51 -0.46 7.95 -21.06
N SER A 52 -0.07 7.22 -20.02
CA SER A 52 0.65 5.94 -20.15
C SER A 52 0.16 4.94 -19.11
N GLU A 53 -0.12 3.71 -19.54
CA GLU A 53 -0.57 2.66 -18.63
C GLU A 53 0.52 2.28 -17.61
N LEU A 54 0.09 1.96 -16.39
CA LEU A 54 0.92 1.38 -15.32
C LEU A 54 0.42 -0.03 -15.01
N PRO A 55 0.72 -1.03 -15.86
CA PRO A 55 0.24 -2.38 -15.65
C PRO A 55 0.99 -3.04 -14.48
N PHE A 56 0.26 -3.75 -13.64
CA PHE A 56 0.85 -4.64 -12.66
C PHE A 56 1.35 -5.92 -13.32
N GLN A 57 2.64 -6.20 -13.20
CA GLN A 57 3.33 -7.32 -13.84
C GLN A 57 4.07 -8.19 -12.81
N SER A 58 4.37 -9.44 -13.18
CA SER A 58 5.17 -10.31 -12.33
C SER A 58 6.62 -9.79 -12.20
N PRO A 59 7.37 -10.16 -11.15
CA PRO A 59 8.78 -9.78 -10.99
C PRO A 59 9.67 -10.21 -12.16
N THR A 60 9.28 -11.22 -12.91
CA THR A 60 10.01 -11.67 -14.11
C THR A 60 10.14 -10.59 -15.19
N ALA A 61 9.22 -9.62 -15.22
CA ALA A 61 9.32 -8.45 -16.10
C ALA A 61 10.41 -7.46 -15.66
N PHE A 62 10.93 -7.60 -14.44
CA PHE A 62 11.90 -6.69 -13.83
C PHE A 62 13.10 -7.45 -13.24
N PRO A 63 14.02 -7.99 -14.07
CA PRO A 63 15.09 -8.89 -13.62
C PRO A 63 16.05 -8.29 -12.58
N ALA A 64 16.12 -6.96 -12.50
CA ALA A 64 16.92 -6.26 -11.49
C ALA A 64 16.31 -6.32 -10.08
N LEU A 65 15.01 -6.61 -9.98
CA LEU A 65 14.31 -6.72 -8.71
C LEU A 65 14.29 -8.17 -8.23
N ARG A 66 14.82 -8.40 -7.05
CA ARG A 66 14.81 -9.74 -6.45
C ARG A 66 13.65 -9.85 -5.49
N SER A 67 12.62 -10.60 -5.87
CA SER A 67 11.59 -11.08 -4.97
C SER A 67 11.63 -12.60 -4.95
N SER A 68 11.72 -13.17 -3.75
CA SER A 68 11.64 -14.63 -3.55
C SER A 68 10.21 -15.13 -3.36
N ALA A 69 9.24 -14.22 -3.30
CA ALA A 69 7.84 -14.53 -3.09
C ALA A 69 6.97 -13.89 -4.19
N PRO A 70 5.80 -14.47 -4.50
CA PRO A 70 4.92 -13.95 -5.52
C PRO A 70 4.45 -12.52 -5.19
N CYS A 71 4.53 -11.63 -6.16
CA CYS A 71 4.00 -10.26 -6.08
C CYS A 71 3.70 -9.74 -7.48
N LEU A 72 2.95 -8.65 -7.57
CA LEU A 72 2.80 -7.86 -8.77
C LEU A 72 3.41 -6.48 -8.56
N LEU A 73 4.06 -5.97 -9.60
CA LEU A 73 4.82 -4.73 -9.59
C LEU A 73 4.35 -3.82 -10.73
N ALA A 74 4.18 -2.53 -10.45
CA ALA A 74 4.03 -1.50 -11.47
C ALA A 74 5.05 -0.40 -11.22
N TRP A 75 5.65 0.12 -12.30
CA TRP A 75 6.69 1.15 -12.22
C TRP A 75 6.17 2.50 -12.72
N CYS A 76 6.17 3.49 -11.84
CA CYS A 76 5.88 4.88 -12.18
C CYS A 76 7.19 5.66 -12.38
N ALA A 77 7.62 5.78 -13.63
CA ALA A 77 8.89 6.43 -13.99
C ALA A 77 8.90 7.93 -13.64
N GLN A 78 7.76 8.62 -13.76
CA GLN A 78 7.62 10.05 -13.50
C GLN A 78 7.91 10.43 -12.05
N HIS A 79 7.69 9.51 -11.12
CA HIS A 79 7.90 9.73 -9.68
C HIS A 79 8.98 8.84 -9.07
N ASP A 80 9.68 8.03 -9.86
CA ASP A 80 10.65 7.05 -9.37
C ASP A 80 10.04 6.19 -8.25
N ALA A 81 8.89 5.57 -8.54
CA ALA A 81 8.10 4.85 -7.54
C ALA A 81 7.65 3.47 -8.03
N TRP A 82 7.85 2.46 -7.19
CA TRP A 82 7.30 1.13 -7.35
C TRP A 82 5.98 0.98 -6.60
N LEU A 83 4.97 0.43 -7.25
CA LEU A 83 3.73 -0.02 -6.64
C LEU A 83 3.77 -1.55 -6.54
N VAL A 84 3.52 -2.09 -5.36
CA VAL A 84 3.70 -3.53 -5.08
C VAL A 84 2.45 -4.11 -4.44
N LYS A 85 1.92 -5.18 -5.04
CA LYS A 85 0.88 -6.03 -4.48
C LYS A 85 1.50 -7.39 -4.13
N PRO A 86 1.78 -7.70 -2.85
CA PRO A 86 2.20 -9.05 -2.45
C PRO A 86 1.10 -10.06 -2.79
N LEU A 87 1.43 -11.12 -3.52
CA LEU A 87 0.51 -12.23 -3.81
C LEU A 87 0.71 -13.41 -2.84
N THR A 88 1.34 -13.15 -1.71
CA THR A 88 1.37 -14.06 -0.56
C THR A 88 0.07 -13.93 0.22
N TYR A 89 -0.29 -14.94 1.02
CA TYR A 89 -1.30 -14.70 2.04
C TYR A 89 -0.84 -13.63 3.03
N MET A 90 -1.81 -12.93 3.66
CA MET A 90 -1.60 -11.76 4.48
C MET A 90 -0.45 -11.92 5.50
N ASN A 91 -0.43 -13.03 6.24
CA ASN A 91 0.60 -13.34 7.25
C ASN A 91 2.01 -13.60 6.70
N ARG A 92 2.20 -13.55 5.37
CA ARG A 92 3.50 -13.74 4.70
C ARG A 92 3.90 -12.55 3.82
N SER A 93 3.23 -11.41 3.94
CA SER A 93 3.49 -10.21 3.12
C SER A 93 4.94 -9.73 3.19
N GLY A 94 5.59 -9.85 4.36
CA GLY A 94 6.99 -9.49 4.54
C GLY A 94 7.96 -10.27 3.65
N ALA A 95 7.62 -11.53 3.30
CA ALA A 95 8.45 -12.35 2.41
C ALA A 95 8.55 -11.77 0.98
N ALA A 96 7.53 -11.04 0.52
CA ALA A 96 7.57 -10.34 -0.75
C ALA A 96 8.20 -8.95 -0.63
N VAL A 97 7.91 -8.21 0.45
CA VAL A 97 8.30 -6.80 0.61
C VAL A 97 9.78 -6.65 0.97
N ALA A 98 10.29 -7.40 1.95
CA ALA A 98 11.64 -7.18 2.45
C ALA A 98 12.76 -7.44 1.41
N PRO A 99 12.68 -8.44 0.53
CA PRO A 99 13.65 -8.59 -0.56
C PRO A 99 13.67 -7.41 -1.53
N LEU A 100 12.49 -6.81 -1.81
CA LEU A 100 12.39 -5.63 -2.68
C LEU A 100 13.04 -4.41 -2.03
N VAL A 101 12.74 -4.14 -0.76
CA VAL A 101 13.38 -3.05 0.00
C VAL A 101 14.89 -3.17 -0.01
N ARG A 102 15.42 -4.39 0.23
CA ARG A 102 16.87 -4.65 0.23
C ARG A 102 17.48 -4.53 -1.17
N SER A 103 16.84 -5.08 -2.21
CA SER A 103 17.37 -5.05 -3.59
C SER A 103 17.37 -3.64 -4.17
N LEU A 104 16.44 -2.79 -3.76
CA LEU A 104 16.38 -1.39 -4.15
C LEU A 104 17.24 -0.47 -3.27
N GLY A 105 17.80 -0.99 -2.18
CA GLY A 105 18.60 -0.18 -1.22
C GLY A 105 17.80 0.94 -0.57
N LEU A 106 16.49 0.69 -0.30
CA LEU A 106 15.58 1.73 0.18
C LEU A 106 15.77 1.98 1.68
N GLU A 107 15.75 3.25 2.06
CA GLU A 107 15.43 3.64 3.43
C GLU A 107 13.95 3.34 3.71
N LEU A 108 13.66 2.88 4.93
CA LEU A 108 12.28 2.50 5.30
C LEU A 108 11.31 3.67 5.26
N SER A 109 11.76 4.90 5.48
CA SER A 109 10.99 6.14 5.30
C SER A 109 10.44 6.32 3.88
N ARG A 110 11.02 5.64 2.88
CA ARG A 110 10.59 5.63 1.49
C ARG A 110 9.77 4.39 1.11
N THR A 111 9.32 3.61 2.09
CA THR A 111 8.48 2.42 1.93
C THR A 111 7.14 2.63 2.62
N LEU A 112 6.12 3.03 1.89
CA LEU A 112 4.78 3.24 2.45
C LEU A 112 3.92 1.99 2.30
N VAL A 113 3.26 1.58 3.38
CA VAL A 113 2.34 0.42 3.38
C VAL A 113 0.91 0.90 3.58
N VAL A 114 -0.01 0.46 2.70
CA VAL A 114 -1.45 0.76 2.78
C VAL A 114 -2.25 -0.51 3.07
N TYR A 115 -3.16 -0.44 4.06
CA TYR A 115 -3.92 -1.58 4.57
C TYR A 115 -5.18 -1.17 5.33
N ASP A 116 -6.06 -2.13 5.59
CA ASP A 116 -7.27 -1.97 6.38
C ASP A 116 -6.99 -1.90 7.90
N ASP A 117 -7.82 -1.18 8.62
CA ASP A 117 -7.68 -1.01 10.06
C ASP A 117 -9.02 -1.09 10.79
N LEU A 118 -9.13 -2.05 11.70
CA LEU A 118 -10.31 -2.28 12.52
C LEU A 118 -10.56 -1.20 13.59
N ASP A 119 -9.52 -0.46 13.99
CA ASP A 119 -9.61 0.57 15.03
C ASP A 119 -10.02 1.95 14.49
N LEU A 120 -10.18 2.06 13.19
CA LEU A 120 -10.72 3.24 12.53
C LEU A 120 -12.15 2.99 12.05
N GLU A 121 -13.00 3.99 12.18
CA GLU A 121 -14.37 3.97 11.64
C GLU A 121 -14.36 3.69 10.13
N PRO A 122 -15.39 3.02 9.59
CA PRO A 122 -15.49 2.73 8.17
C PRO A 122 -15.32 3.99 7.32
N GLY A 123 -14.49 3.90 6.28
CA GLY A 123 -14.20 5.00 5.39
C GLY A 123 -13.17 6.02 5.91
N ARG A 124 -12.77 5.96 7.17
CA ARG A 124 -11.81 6.90 7.76
C ARG A 124 -10.38 6.54 7.37
N LEU A 125 -9.59 7.54 6.98
CA LEU A 125 -8.18 7.35 6.65
C LEU A 125 -7.26 7.93 7.74
N ARG A 126 -6.11 7.29 7.94
CA ARG A 126 -5.08 7.78 8.86
C ARG A 126 -3.68 7.41 8.38
N MET A 127 -2.87 8.42 8.13
CA MET A 127 -1.44 8.23 7.84
C MET A 127 -0.61 8.32 9.13
N ARG A 128 0.47 7.54 9.21
CA ARG A 128 1.44 7.56 10.31
C ARG A 128 2.85 7.33 9.77
N PRO A 129 3.89 7.97 10.32
CA PRO A 129 5.27 7.77 9.87
C PRO A 129 5.85 6.42 10.32
N HIS A 130 5.36 5.87 11.43
CA HIS A 130 5.80 4.60 12.01
C HIS A 130 4.73 4.02 12.96
N GLY A 131 4.95 2.81 13.50
CA GLY A 131 4.09 2.21 14.53
C GLY A 131 4.00 0.69 14.46
N GLY A 132 3.33 0.09 15.46
CA GLY A 132 3.12 -1.35 15.57
C GLY A 132 2.12 -1.93 14.56
N ALA A 133 1.89 -3.24 14.63
CA ALA A 133 1.01 -3.96 13.73
C ALA A 133 -0.48 -3.72 13.96
N GLY A 134 -0.90 -3.26 15.15
CA GLY A 134 -2.32 -3.05 15.47
C GLY A 134 -3.21 -4.29 15.27
N GLY A 135 -2.64 -5.49 15.43
CA GLY A 135 -3.34 -6.76 15.15
C GLY A 135 -3.32 -7.19 13.68
N HIS A 136 -2.91 -6.33 12.74
CA HIS A 136 -2.92 -6.66 11.32
C HIS A 136 -1.78 -7.60 10.92
N ASN A 137 -2.11 -8.82 10.46
CA ASN A 137 -1.13 -9.89 10.18
C ASN A 137 -0.12 -9.53 9.08
N GLY A 138 -0.53 -8.80 8.04
CA GLY A 138 0.36 -8.36 6.97
C GLY A 138 1.40 -7.36 7.44
N VAL A 139 0.99 -6.39 8.25
CA VAL A 139 1.90 -5.41 8.87
C VAL A 139 2.86 -6.10 9.83
N ARG A 140 2.36 -7.04 10.66
CA ARG A 140 3.20 -7.85 11.54
C ARG A 140 4.28 -8.58 10.76
N SER A 141 3.91 -9.26 9.68
CA SER A 141 4.85 -9.98 8.81
C SER A 141 5.95 -9.06 8.24
N ILE A 142 5.58 -7.84 7.84
CA ILE A 142 6.54 -6.85 7.33
C ILE A 142 7.48 -6.38 8.45
N LEU A 143 6.94 -6.04 9.64
CA LEU A 143 7.73 -5.64 10.81
C LEU A 143 8.77 -6.70 11.20
N GLU A 144 8.34 -7.95 11.30
CA GLU A 144 9.20 -9.09 11.66
C GLU A 144 10.32 -9.31 10.62
N THR A 145 9.99 -9.19 9.31
CA THR A 145 10.96 -9.47 8.25
C THR A 145 11.93 -8.31 8.00
N LEU A 146 11.50 -7.06 8.22
CA LEU A 146 12.36 -5.87 8.14
C LEU A 146 13.13 -5.60 9.44
N GLY A 147 12.63 -6.09 10.58
CA GLY A 147 13.21 -5.84 11.90
C GLY A 147 13.03 -4.40 12.39
N SER A 148 12.07 -3.65 11.83
CA SER A 148 11.87 -2.23 12.15
C SER A 148 10.43 -1.80 11.83
N ASP A 149 9.94 -0.81 12.57
CA ASP A 149 8.65 -0.15 12.35
C ASP A 149 8.78 1.24 11.67
N ALA A 150 9.98 1.64 11.30
CA ALA A 150 10.30 3.00 10.81
C ALA A 150 9.86 3.22 9.34
N PHE A 151 8.72 2.69 8.94
CA PHE A 151 8.13 2.92 7.62
C PHE A 151 6.76 3.59 7.72
N PRO A 152 6.45 4.56 6.85
CA PRO A 152 5.14 5.19 6.79
C PRO A 152 4.03 4.21 6.40
N ARG A 153 2.83 4.49 6.91
CA ARG A 153 1.64 3.68 6.67
C ARG A 153 0.41 4.53 6.46
N LEU A 154 -0.43 4.10 5.53
CA LEU A 154 -1.77 4.63 5.33
C LEU A 154 -2.79 3.56 5.75
N ARG A 155 -3.61 3.88 6.74
CA ARG A 155 -4.62 3.01 7.34
C ARG A 155 -5.99 3.37 6.78
N ILE A 156 -6.74 2.38 6.30
CA ILE A 156 -8.11 2.54 5.80
C ILE A 156 -9.06 1.90 6.80
N GLY A 157 -9.92 2.69 7.43
CA GLY A 157 -10.85 2.24 8.46
C GLY A 157 -11.94 1.34 7.89
N VAL A 158 -12.17 0.23 8.58
CA VAL A 158 -13.22 -0.75 8.27
C VAL A 158 -14.11 -1.05 9.48
N GLY A 159 -13.77 -0.45 10.65
CA GLY A 159 -14.52 -0.64 11.89
C GLY A 159 -14.32 -2.02 12.53
N ARG A 160 -14.60 -2.10 13.82
CA ARG A 160 -14.58 -3.37 14.55
C ARG A 160 -15.91 -4.09 14.42
N PRO A 161 -15.94 -5.36 13.99
CA PRO A 161 -17.15 -6.15 13.98
C PRO A 161 -17.59 -6.47 15.42
N ARG A 162 -18.87 -6.75 15.59
CA ARG A 162 -19.42 -7.19 16.89
C ARG A 162 -19.07 -8.64 17.24
N THR A 163 -18.57 -9.41 16.27
CA THR A 163 -18.30 -10.85 16.40
C THR A 163 -16.85 -11.17 16.09
N ASP A 164 -16.60 -11.92 15.01
CA ASP A 164 -15.25 -12.43 14.66
C ASP A 164 -14.53 -11.48 13.71
N ALA A 165 -13.47 -10.84 14.22
CA ALA A 165 -12.65 -9.92 13.45
C ALA A 165 -11.91 -10.62 12.30
N ALA A 166 -11.46 -11.88 12.49
CA ALA A 166 -10.74 -12.61 11.43
C ALA A 166 -11.68 -12.96 10.27
N ARG A 167 -12.93 -13.29 10.55
CA ARG A 167 -13.95 -13.52 9.54
C ARG A 167 -14.36 -12.23 8.84
N HIS A 168 -14.52 -11.13 9.58
CA HIS A 168 -14.93 -9.84 9.03
C HIS A 168 -13.97 -9.36 7.93
N VAL A 169 -12.66 -9.40 8.18
CA VAL A 169 -11.67 -8.90 7.22
C VAL A 169 -11.53 -9.76 5.96
N LEU A 170 -12.12 -10.95 5.94
CA LEU A 170 -12.17 -11.87 4.81
C LEU A 170 -13.57 -12.00 4.17
N THR A 171 -14.57 -11.28 4.67
CA THR A 171 -15.92 -11.24 4.10
C THR A 171 -16.03 -10.08 3.12
N ALA A 172 -16.60 -10.32 1.95
CA ALA A 172 -16.80 -9.26 0.96
C ALA A 172 -17.74 -8.18 1.53
N LEU A 173 -17.35 -6.93 1.32
CA LEU A 173 -18.13 -5.75 1.66
C LEU A 173 -19.33 -5.63 0.72
N ASP A 174 -20.47 -5.21 1.23
CA ASP A 174 -21.66 -4.95 0.42
C ASP A 174 -22.38 -3.66 0.83
N GLY A 175 -23.40 -3.26 0.07
CA GLY A 175 -24.24 -2.11 0.36
C GLY A 175 -23.46 -0.84 0.71
N ASP A 176 -23.78 -0.23 1.86
CA ASP A 176 -23.18 1.00 2.33
C ASP A 176 -21.70 0.81 2.71
N GLU A 177 -21.31 -0.36 3.24
CA GLU A 177 -19.92 -0.66 3.58
C GLU A 177 -19.04 -0.65 2.33
N LEU A 178 -19.48 -1.26 1.24
CA LEU A 178 -18.77 -1.22 -0.05
C LEU A 178 -18.66 0.21 -0.58
N THR A 179 -19.74 0.98 -0.50
CA THR A 179 -19.75 2.38 -0.95
C THR A 179 -18.73 3.23 -0.18
N HIS A 180 -18.70 3.11 1.15
CA HIS A 180 -17.72 3.80 2.00
C HIS A 180 -16.29 3.35 1.69
N ALA A 181 -16.08 2.06 1.46
CA ALA A 181 -14.77 1.52 1.10
C ALA A 181 -14.28 2.05 -0.26
N GLN A 182 -15.15 2.16 -1.27
CA GLN A 182 -14.81 2.72 -2.58
C GLN A 182 -14.42 4.19 -2.49
N ILE A 183 -15.13 4.97 -1.69
CA ILE A 183 -14.78 6.38 -1.42
C ILE A 183 -13.42 6.47 -0.71
N ALA A 184 -13.20 5.65 0.32
CA ALA A 184 -11.94 5.61 1.06
C ALA A 184 -10.76 5.19 0.17
N VAL A 185 -10.95 4.22 -0.72
CA VAL A 185 -9.96 3.79 -1.72
C VAL A 185 -9.58 4.94 -2.65
N ALA A 186 -10.56 5.71 -3.13
CA ALA A 186 -10.28 6.87 -3.99
C ALA A 186 -9.48 7.96 -3.24
N GLN A 187 -9.84 8.24 -1.99
CA GLN A 187 -9.12 9.20 -1.14
C GLN A 187 -7.71 8.69 -0.75
N ALA A 188 -7.58 7.38 -0.50
CA ALA A 188 -6.29 6.77 -0.26
C ALA A 188 -5.37 6.92 -1.49
N ALA A 189 -5.87 6.67 -2.70
CA ALA A 189 -5.12 6.86 -3.93
C ALA A 189 -4.65 8.32 -4.11
N GLU A 190 -5.50 9.31 -3.77
CA GLU A 190 -5.13 10.74 -3.79
C GLU A 190 -3.97 11.04 -2.81
N ALA A 191 -4.03 10.50 -1.59
CA ALA A 191 -2.97 10.68 -0.60
C ALA A 191 -1.67 9.96 -1.00
N LEU A 192 -1.76 8.77 -1.59
CA LEU A 192 -0.62 8.04 -2.14
C LEU A 192 0.02 8.79 -3.31
N ALA A 193 -0.79 9.38 -4.21
CA ALA A 193 -0.30 10.21 -5.32
C ALA A 193 0.47 11.43 -4.80
N ALA A 194 0.00 12.08 -3.74
CA ALA A 194 0.73 13.17 -3.10
C ALA A 194 2.03 12.69 -2.45
N TRP A 195 2.02 11.52 -1.80
CA TRP A 195 3.20 11.00 -1.12
C TRP A 195 4.31 10.56 -2.09
N ILE A 196 3.97 9.97 -3.24
CA ILE A 196 4.99 9.52 -4.21
C ILE A 196 5.77 10.68 -4.87
N VAL A 197 5.33 11.92 -4.74
CA VAL A 197 6.09 13.08 -5.24
C VAL A 197 7.40 13.21 -4.48
N ASP A 198 7.34 13.36 -3.16
CA ASP A 198 8.51 13.67 -2.32
C ASP A 198 8.79 12.70 -1.18
N ALA A 199 7.93 11.70 -0.96
CA ALA A 199 7.91 10.82 0.23
C ALA A 199 7.74 11.61 1.54
N ASP A 200 7.08 12.77 1.46
CA ASP A 200 6.81 13.62 2.62
C ASP A 200 5.55 13.15 3.35
N THR A 201 5.75 12.31 4.37
CA THR A 201 4.66 11.77 5.18
C THR A 201 3.98 12.84 6.04
N GLU A 202 4.75 13.78 6.61
CA GLU A 202 4.22 14.83 7.49
C GLU A 202 3.43 15.86 6.69
N GLY A 203 3.90 16.26 5.52
CA GLY A 203 3.17 17.14 4.61
C GLY A 203 1.85 16.53 4.15
N VAL A 204 1.83 15.24 3.79
CA VAL A 204 0.59 14.52 3.46
C VAL A 204 -0.33 14.43 4.68
N MET A 205 0.18 14.13 5.87
CA MET A 205 -0.62 14.13 7.10
C MET A 205 -1.25 15.50 7.35
N THR A 206 -0.50 16.57 7.23
CA THR A 206 -1.00 17.95 7.41
C THR A 206 -2.09 18.29 6.41
N ARG A 207 -1.88 17.94 5.13
CA ARG A 207 -2.82 18.24 4.03
C ARG A 207 -4.13 17.45 4.13
N PHE A 208 -4.06 16.19 4.51
CA PHE A 208 -5.21 15.27 4.39
C PHE A 208 -5.92 14.98 5.72
N HIS A 209 -5.25 15.00 6.89
CA HIS A 209 -5.89 14.66 8.16
C HIS A 209 -7.02 15.62 8.57
N SER A 210 -6.91 16.92 8.28
CA SER A 210 -7.99 17.87 8.52
C SER A 210 -9.21 17.56 7.67
N ARG A 211 -9.01 17.29 6.38
CA ARG A 211 -10.05 16.90 5.43
C ARG A 211 -10.74 15.59 5.84
N TRP A 212 -9.95 14.58 6.26
CA TRP A 212 -10.51 13.29 6.70
C TRP A 212 -11.28 13.38 8.02
N LYS A 213 -11.00 14.38 8.88
CA LYS A 213 -11.79 14.61 10.11
C LYS A 213 -13.15 15.22 9.78
N SER A 214 -13.24 16.19 8.88
CA SER A 214 -14.49 16.89 8.56
C SER A 214 -15.49 16.05 7.75
N MET A 215 -15.09 14.94 7.18
CA MET A 215 -15.98 14.04 6.41
C MET A 215 -16.67 12.98 7.29
N GLY A 216 -16.35 12.92 8.58
CA GLY A 216 -16.95 11.99 9.56
C GLY A 216 -17.88 12.69 10.58
N GLU A 217 -18.16 13.98 10.41
CA GLU A 217 -19.18 14.76 11.10
C GLU A 217 -20.41 14.95 10.19
#